data_1a5cf13d1e26f987d822fe5bffcbecd0
#
_entry.id   1a5cf13d1e26f987d822fe5bffcbecd0
#
_cell.length_a   1.000
_cell.length_b   1.000
_cell.length_c   1.000
_cell.angle_alpha   90.00
_cell.angle_beta   90.00
_cell.angle_gamma   90.00
#
_symmetry.space_group_name_H-M   'P 1'
#
loop_
_entity.id
_entity.type
_entity.pdbx_description
1 polymer ?
#
loop_
_entity_poly.entity_id
_entity_poly.type
_entity_poly.pdbx_seq_one_letter_code
_entity_poly.pdbx_strand_id
1 'polypeptide(L)'
;MPTYQAVLFDFFGTLTCSVQRGAAHRSTAELLGCPPHTLVDVLDRTFYERACGRYGNAEATLRWVCEQAGVHPSDDAVRSAVASRHRAVRADTRLRDEAVPTLAALRRRGLRTGVISDCTHELPAFLPQLPVAPLLDVRVFSVQVGRCKPDLALYQAACGRLGVAAADCLYVGDGGSQELTGAERAGMTAVRLAAPDLAEHMVFNADAAWRGPVLRSLDEVVDLVDRSPTPAAPAPTAASVPAAASVPAAASVPAAASVPAAASVPAGCLS
;
A
#
# COMPACT_ATOMS: atom_id res chain seq x y z
N MET A 1 -11.69 -8.24 26.20
CA MET A 1 -11.83 -7.49 24.95
C MET A 1 -10.45 -7.36 24.32
N PRO A 2 -10.33 -7.48 22.99
CA PRO A 2 -9.01 -7.41 22.35
C PRO A 2 -8.39 -6.02 22.60
N THR A 3 -7.12 -6.02 22.87
CA THR A 3 -6.35 -4.80 23.06
C THR A 3 -5.49 -4.57 21.84
N TYR A 4 -5.79 -3.52 21.08
CA TYR A 4 -5.08 -3.23 19.85
C TYR A 4 -3.69 -2.66 20.13
N GLN A 5 -2.73 -3.03 19.28
CA GLN A 5 -1.39 -2.44 19.20
C GLN A 5 -1.24 -1.61 17.92
N ALA A 6 -2.07 -1.87 16.91
CA ALA A 6 -2.07 -1.13 15.66
C ALA A 6 -3.48 -0.93 15.09
N VAL A 7 -3.64 0.16 14.35
CA VAL A 7 -4.81 0.42 13.52
C VAL A 7 -4.34 0.58 12.07
N LEU A 8 -4.86 -0.27 11.20
CA LEU A 8 -4.57 -0.30 9.78
C LEU A 8 -5.78 0.20 9.00
N PHE A 9 -5.55 1.04 8.03
CA PHE A 9 -6.61 1.65 7.23
C PHE A 9 -6.47 1.28 5.76
N ASP A 10 -7.58 1.12 5.07
CA ASP A 10 -7.61 1.36 3.65
C ASP A 10 -7.37 2.85 3.36
N PHE A 11 -7.13 3.19 2.09
CA PHE A 11 -6.85 4.57 1.72
C PHE A 11 -8.02 5.26 1.00
N PHE A 12 -8.40 4.77 -0.19
CA PHE A 12 -9.45 5.39 -1.00
C PHE A 12 -10.85 5.07 -0.45
N GLY A 13 -11.65 6.10 -0.16
CA GLY A 13 -12.96 5.90 0.48
C GLY A 13 -12.86 5.76 2.00
N THR A 14 -11.68 5.51 2.56
CA THR A 14 -11.46 5.37 4.00
C THR A 14 -10.74 6.57 4.58
N LEU A 15 -9.44 6.75 4.36
CA LEU A 15 -8.73 7.98 4.74
C LEU A 15 -9.06 9.15 3.82
N THR A 16 -9.58 8.87 2.63
CA THR A 16 -10.09 9.87 1.70
C THR A 16 -11.61 9.89 1.69
N CYS A 17 -12.17 11.00 1.25
CA CYS A 17 -13.56 11.05 0.83
C CYS A 17 -13.80 10.14 -0.38
N SER A 18 -15.07 10.02 -0.77
CA SER A 18 -15.48 9.37 -2.01
C SER A 18 -14.62 9.81 -3.19
N VAL A 19 -14.14 8.85 -3.96
CA VAL A 19 -13.33 9.11 -5.16
C VAL A 19 -14.23 9.00 -6.39
N GLN A 20 -14.26 10.08 -7.15
CA GLN A 20 -14.91 10.16 -8.45
C GLN A 20 -13.90 10.67 -9.46
N ARG A 21 -13.96 10.16 -10.70
CA ARG A 21 -13.05 10.64 -11.74
C ARG A 21 -13.40 12.06 -12.16
N GLY A 22 -12.49 12.98 -11.89
CA GLY A 22 -12.60 14.37 -12.29
C GLY A 22 -12.23 14.62 -13.76
N ALA A 23 -12.42 15.87 -14.18
CA ALA A 23 -12.14 16.30 -15.55
C ALA A 23 -10.65 16.16 -15.96
N ALA A 24 -9.74 16.15 -14.98
CA ALA A 24 -8.30 16.04 -15.22
C ALA A 24 -7.87 14.75 -15.94
N HIS A 25 -8.65 13.68 -15.83
CA HIS A 25 -8.37 12.43 -16.57
C HIS A 25 -8.52 12.56 -18.08
N ARG A 26 -9.28 13.54 -18.56
CA ARG A 26 -9.45 13.83 -19.99
C ARG A 26 -8.13 14.19 -20.66
N SER A 27 -7.31 15.01 -19.99
CA SER A 27 -5.98 15.39 -20.50
C SER A 27 -5.04 14.19 -20.66
N THR A 28 -5.18 13.16 -19.84
CA THR A 28 -4.40 11.92 -20.01
C THR A 28 -4.80 11.20 -21.30
N ALA A 29 -6.09 11.11 -21.59
CA ALA A 29 -6.61 10.49 -22.80
C ALA A 29 -6.19 11.26 -24.06
N GLU A 30 -6.26 12.60 -24.03
CA GLU A 30 -5.83 13.47 -25.12
C GLU A 30 -4.35 13.29 -25.46
N LEU A 31 -3.47 13.24 -24.44
CA LEU A 31 -2.03 13.01 -24.63
C LEU A 31 -1.74 11.64 -25.27
N LEU A 32 -2.57 10.65 -25.00
CA LEU A 32 -2.43 9.31 -25.57
C LEU A 32 -3.10 9.15 -26.94
N GLY A 33 -3.83 10.16 -27.43
CA GLY A 33 -4.64 10.04 -28.65
C GLY A 33 -5.79 9.04 -28.52
N CYS A 34 -6.28 8.82 -27.31
CA CYS A 34 -7.32 7.85 -26.99
C CYS A 34 -8.64 8.56 -26.64
N PRO A 35 -9.80 8.10 -27.13
CA PRO A 35 -11.07 8.61 -26.64
C PRO A 35 -11.20 8.45 -25.10
N PRO A 36 -11.62 9.49 -24.37
CA PRO A 36 -11.66 9.43 -22.90
C PRO A 36 -12.49 8.27 -22.34
N HIS A 37 -13.62 7.93 -22.96
CA HIS A 37 -14.46 6.81 -22.53
C HIS A 37 -13.77 5.46 -22.73
N THR A 38 -13.04 5.28 -23.84
CA THR A 38 -12.26 4.06 -24.09
C THR A 38 -11.16 3.88 -23.07
N LEU A 39 -10.43 4.97 -22.75
CA LEU A 39 -9.39 4.92 -21.72
C LEU A 39 -9.98 4.54 -20.36
N VAL A 40 -11.09 5.15 -19.98
CA VAL A 40 -11.78 4.86 -18.71
C VAL A 40 -12.23 3.41 -18.64
N ASP A 41 -12.86 2.89 -19.69
CA ASP A 41 -13.30 1.50 -19.76
C ASP A 41 -12.13 0.51 -19.58
N VAL A 42 -11.01 0.74 -20.27
CA VAL A 42 -9.81 -0.09 -20.11
C VAL A 42 -9.28 0.01 -18.68
N LEU A 43 -9.21 1.22 -18.09
CA LEU A 43 -8.74 1.42 -16.74
C LEU A 43 -9.63 0.71 -15.70
N ASP A 44 -10.93 0.66 -15.89
CA ASP A 44 -11.86 0.04 -14.94
C ASP A 44 -11.78 -1.48 -15.00
N ARG A 45 -11.94 -2.07 -16.19
CA ARG A 45 -11.93 -3.51 -16.36
C ARG A 45 -10.57 -4.17 -16.03
N THR A 46 -9.47 -3.39 -16.01
CA THR A 46 -8.11 -3.91 -15.78
C THR A 46 -7.52 -3.44 -14.44
N PHE A 47 -8.37 -2.93 -13.54
CA PHE A 47 -7.89 -2.33 -12.29
C PHE A 47 -6.97 -3.28 -11.50
N TYR A 48 -7.42 -4.48 -11.20
CA TYR A 48 -6.67 -5.42 -10.35
C TYR A 48 -5.37 -5.90 -10.98
N GLU A 49 -5.34 -6.14 -12.29
CA GLU A 49 -4.12 -6.54 -12.98
C GLU A 49 -3.04 -5.45 -12.90
N ARG A 50 -3.44 -4.19 -13.04
CA ARG A 50 -2.54 -3.03 -12.91
C ARG A 50 -2.17 -2.77 -11.44
N ALA A 51 -3.12 -2.90 -10.53
CA ALA A 51 -2.91 -2.74 -9.10
C ALA A 51 -2.02 -3.83 -8.49
N CYS A 52 -1.93 -5.01 -9.12
CA CYS A 52 -0.95 -6.04 -8.78
C CYS A 52 0.43 -5.83 -9.43
N GLY A 53 0.67 -4.70 -10.10
CA GLY A 53 1.98 -4.41 -10.70
C GLY A 53 2.38 -5.34 -11.85
N ARG A 54 1.41 -6.04 -12.47
CA ARG A 54 1.65 -7.11 -13.46
C ARG A 54 2.45 -6.63 -14.69
N TYR A 55 2.33 -5.36 -15.04
CA TYR A 55 2.88 -4.81 -16.27
C TYR A 55 4.15 -3.96 -16.03
N GLY A 56 4.79 -4.09 -14.86
CA GLY A 56 6.03 -3.38 -14.53
C GLY A 56 5.80 -1.95 -14.03
N ASN A 57 6.62 -0.99 -14.47
CA ASN A 57 6.54 0.39 -14.01
C ASN A 57 5.34 1.16 -14.61
N ALA A 58 5.17 2.42 -14.20
CA ALA A 58 4.04 3.26 -14.63
C ALA A 58 3.97 3.44 -16.16
N GLU A 59 5.13 3.62 -16.83
CA GLU A 59 5.17 3.78 -18.28
C GLU A 59 4.80 2.47 -18.99
N ALA A 60 5.39 1.35 -18.59
CA ALA A 60 5.09 0.03 -19.16
C ALA A 60 3.60 -0.34 -18.96
N THR A 61 3.07 -0.05 -17.75
CA THR A 61 1.65 -0.26 -17.45
C THR A 61 0.76 0.61 -18.36
N LEU A 62 1.12 1.87 -18.59
CA LEU A 62 0.33 2.76 -19.42
C LEU A 62 0.43 2.39 -20.92
N ARG A 63 1.59 1.91 -21.38
CA ARG A 63 1.72 1.34 -22.75
C ARG A 63 0.79 0.16 -22.95
N TRP A 64 0.80 -0.76 -22.01
CA TRP A 64 -0.11 -1.89 -22.06
C TRP A 64 -1.60 -1.45 -22.09
N VAL A 65 -1.97 -0.44 -21.29
CA VAL A 65 -3.32 0.15 -21.35
C VAL A 65 -3.63 0.72 -22.75
N CYS A 66 -2.66 1.39 -23.38
CA CYS A 66 -2.81 1.92 -24.75
C CYS A 66 -3.02 0.80 -25.78
N GLU A 67 -2.27 -0.29 -25.66
CA GLU A 67 -2.46 -1.49 -26.50
C GLU A 67 -3.88 -2.06 -26.37
N GLN A 68 -4.40 -2.13 -25.13
CA GLN A 68 -5.77 -2.57 -24.87
C GLN A 68 -6.83 -1.60 -25.40
N ALA A 69 -6.48 -0.33 -25.54
CA ALA A 69 -7.33 0.71 -26.13
C ALA A 69 -7.17 0.84 -27.65
N GLY A 70 -6.27 0.07 -28.26
CA GLY A 70 -6.01 0.11 -29.71
C GLY A 70 -5.25 1.36 -30.16
N VAL A 71 -4.47 2.02 -29.29
CA VAL A 71 -3.68 3.21 -29.61
C VAL A 71 -2.20 2.99 -29.35
N HIS A 72 -1.34 3.64 -30.13
CA HIS A 72 0.12 3.48 -30.09
C HIS A 72 0.81 4.84 -29.98
N PRO A 73 0.76 5.49 -28.79
CA PRO A 73 1.40 6.79 -28.58
C PRO A 73 2.93 6.69 -28.61
N SER A 74 3.60 7.81 -28.90
CA SER A 74 5.04 7.91 -28.79
C SER A 74 5.51 7.80 -27.32
N ASP A 75 6.80 7.53 -27.12
CA ASP A 75 7.40 7.46 -25.78
C ASP A 75 7.25 8.76 -24.99
N ASP A 76 7.38 9.91 -25.66
CA ASP A 76 7.18 11.23 -25.06
C ASP A 76 5.72 11.46 -24.64
N ALA A 77 4.77 11.00 -25.44
CA ALA A 77 3.36 11.06 -25.10
C ALA A 77 3.03 10.18 -23.87
N VAL A 78 3.60 8.97 -23.81
CA VAL A 78 3.43 8.09 -22.64
C VAL A 78 4.01 8.71 -21.38
N ARG A 79 5.24 9.26 -21.40
CA ARG A 79 5.83 9.93 -20.25
C ARG A 79 4.98 11.13 -19.79
N SER A 80 4.53 11.95 -20.71
CA SER A 80 3.65 13.09 -20.44
C SER A 80 2.31 12.64 -19.84
N ALA A 81 1.74 11.55 -20.36
CA ALA A 81 0.50 10.98 -19.88
C ALA A 81 0.64 10.35 -18.48
N VAL A 82 1.77 9.72 -18.13
CA VAL A 82 2.06 9.26 -16.77
C VAL A 82 2.03 10.43 -15.79
N ALA A 83 2.71 11.53 -16.11
CA ALA A 83 2.69 12.73 -15.27
C ALA A 83 1.29 13.36 -15.17
N SER A 84 0.54 13.39 -16.29
CA SER A 84 -0.85 13.85 -16.30
C SER A 84 -1.73 12.99 -15.41
N ARG A 85 -1.61 11.67 -15.49
CA ARG A 85 -2.36 10.72 -14.68
C ARG A 85 -2.06 10.86 -13.18
N HIS A 86 -0.79 11.05 -12.80
CA HIS A 86 -0.42 11.36 -11.41
C HIS A 86 -1.16 12.59 -10.89
N ARG A 87 -1.18 13.68 -11.68
CA ARG A 87 -1.92 14.90 -11.31
C ARG A 87 -3.40 14.67 -11.21
N ALA A 88 -3.99 13.92 -12.14
CA ALA A 88 -5.42 13.62 -12.15
C ALA A 88 -5.84 12.81 -10.90
N VAL A 89 -5.18 11.70 -10.63
CA VAL A 89 -5.48 10.88 -9.44
C VAL A 89 -5.24 11.67 -8.15
N ARG A 90 -4.17 12.48 -8.11
CA ARG A 90 -3.90 13.34 -6.95
C ARG A 90 -4.99 14.41 -6.74
N ALA A 91 -5.50 14.99 -7.83
CA ALA A 91 -6.57 15.98 -7.78
C ALA A 91 -7.90 15.39 -7.28
N ASP A 92 -8.19 14.13 -7.63
CA ASP A 92 -9.38 13.41 -7.17
C ASP A 92 -9.25 12.88 -5.73
N THR A 93 -8.03 12.95 -5.16
CA THR A 93 -7.75 12.46 -3.82
C THR A 93 -7.90 13.58 -2.81
N ARG A 94 -9.02 13.61 -2.09
CA ARG A 94 -9.28 14.52 -0.98
C ARG A 94 -9.31 13.74 0.34
N LEU A 95 -8.40 14.06 1.26
CA LEU A 95 -8.44 13.48 2.59
C LEU A 95 -9.73 13.88 3.31
N ARG A 96 -10.27 12.98 4.15
CA ARG A 96 -11.30 13.34 5.12
C ARG A 96 -10.73 14.33 6.12
N ASP A 97 -11.55 15.25 6.58
CA ASP A 97 -11.13 16.26 7.54
C ASP A 97 -10.67 15.60 8.87
N GLU A 98 -11.26 14.44 9.21
CA GLU A 98 -10.94 13.65 10.38
C GLU A 98 -9.67 12.79 10.23
N ALA A 99 -9.15 12.58 9.02
CA ALA A 99 -8.05 11.61 8.80
C ALA A 99 -6.79 11.94 9.60
N VAL A 100 -6.33 13.18 9.53
CA VAL A 100 -5.14 13.64 10.29
C VAL A 100 -5.40 13.64 11.80
N PRO A 101 -6.50 14.24 12.32
CA PRO A 101 -6.83 14.20 13.75
C PRO A 101 -6.93 12.79 14.32
N THR A 102 -7.60 11.87 13.60
CA THR A 102 -7.76 10.47 14.03
C THR A 102 -6.42 9.75 14.13
N LEU A 103 -5.60 9.79 13.08
CA LEU A 103 -4.27 9.18 13.08
C LEU A 103 -3.39 9.75 14.21
N ALA A 104 -3.40 11.07 14.42
CA ALA A 104 -2.67 11.72 15.50
C ALA A 104 -3.19 11.29 16.89
N ALA A 105 -4.52 11.13 17.05
CA ALA A 105 -5.13 10.67 18.29
C ALA A 105 -4.75 9.22 18.63
N LEU A 106 -4.72 8.33 17.64
CA LEU A 106 -4.29 6.94 17.80
C LEU A 106 -2.82 6.86 18.21
N ARG A 107 -1.95 7.65 17.56
CA ARG A 107 -0.52 7.69 17.90
C ARG A 107 -0.25 8.23 19.30
N ARG A 108 -1.02 9.23 19.77
CA ARG A 108 -0.92 9.71 21.16
C ARG A 108 -1.29 8.64 22.20
N ARG A 109 -2.08 7.64 21.80
CA ARG A 109 -2.43 6.47 22.60
C ARG A 109 -1.37 5.35 22.53
N GLY A 110 -0.26 5.58 21.84
CA GLY A 110 0.81 4.61 21.66
C GLY A 110 0.52 3.55 20.59
N LEU A 111 -0.56 3.69 19.83
CA LEU A 111 -0.90 2.76 18.75
C LEU A 111 -0.08 3.06 17.51
N ARG A 112 0.36 2.02 16.84
CA ARG A 112 0.94 2.11 15.50
C ARG A 112 -0.17 2.29 14.47
N THR A 113 0.12 3.02 13.41
CA THR A 113 -0.85 3.30 12.35
C THR A 113 -0.27 2.94 11.00
N GLY A 114 -1.13 2.50 10.08
CA GLY A 114 -0.67 2.14 8.75
C GLY A 114 -1.77 2.14 7.70
N VAL A 115 -1.35 2.04 6.45
CA VAL A 115 -2.24 1.94 5.30
C VAL A 115 -1.96 0.66 4.51
N ILE A 116 -3.04 -0.02 4.09
CA ILE A 116 -3.03 -1.14 3.14
C ILE A 116 -3.97 -0.76 2.00
N SER A 117 -3.44 -0.49 0.82
CA SER A 117 -4.25 0.01 -0.29
C SER A 117 -4.07 -0.79 -1.57
N ASP A 118 -5.18 -1.16 -2.20
CA ASP A 118 -5.17 -1.55 -3.60
C ASP A 118 -5.04 -0.29 -4.45
N CYS A 119 -3.93 -0.15 -5.14
CA CYS A 119 -3.61 1.05 -5.90
C CYS A 119 -2.63 0.76 -7.03
N THR A 120 -2.61 1.66 -8.00
CA THR A 120 -1.62 1.73 -9.05
C THR A 120 -0.48 2.68 -8.65
N HIS A 121 0.47 2.94 -9.55
CA HIS A 121 1.73 3.65 -9.26
C HIS A 121 1.56 5.08 -8.73
N GLU A 122 0.39 5.68 -8.91
CA GLU A 122 0.14 7.07 -8.53
C GLU A 122 0.16 7.27 -7.02
N LEU A 123 -0.54 6.43 -6.24
CA LEU A 123 -0.61 6.60 -4.79
C LEU A 123 0.74 6.53 -4.09
N PRO A 124 1.61 5.53 -4.34
CA PRO A 124 2.95 5.50 -3.78
C PRO A 124 3.78 6.75 -4.08
N ALA A 125 3.56 7.38 -5.25
CA ALA A 125 4.30 8.55 -5.68
C ALA A 125 3.88 9.85 -4.95
N PHE A 126 2.59 10.04 -4.67
CA PHE A 126 2.13 11.28 -4.04
C PHE A 126 1.80 11.16 -2.54
N LEU A 127 1.52 9.96 -2.02
CA LEU A 127 1.20 9.79 -0.59
C LEU A 127 2.25 10.40 0.34
N PRO A 128 3.58 10.31 0.07
CA PRO A 128 4.58 10.94 0.92
C PRO A 128 4.42 12.45 1.11
N GLN A 129 3.69 13.13 0.22
CA GLN A 129 3.43 14.57 0.25
C GLN A 129 2.13 14.92 1.01
N LEU A 130 1.35 13.92 1.42
CA LEU A 130 0.08 14.16 2.12
C LEU A 130 0.30 14.38 3.62
N PRO A 131 -0.54 15.19 4.29
CA PRO A 131 -0.45 15.43 5.74
C PRO A 131 -0.53 14.16 6.60
N VAL A 132 -1.15 13.09 6.12
CA VAL A 132 -1.21 11.80 6.81
C VAL A 132 0.10 11.01 6.77
N ALA A 133 0.99 11.31 5.83
CA ALA A 133 2.21 10.53 5.61
C ALA A 133 3.12 10.40 6.84
N PRO A 134 3.43 11.47 7.59
CA PRO A 134 4.27 11.37 8.79
C PRO A 134 3.59 10.64 9.95
N LEU A 135 2.29 10.39 9.84
CA LEU A 135 1.50 9.69 10.86
C LEU A 135 1.37 8.18 10.58
N LEU A 136 1.87 7.69 9.44
CA LEU A 136 1.78 6.29 9.04
C LEU A 136 3.13 5.59 9.28
N ASP A 137 3.14 4.63 10.21
CA ASP A 137 4.33 3.81 10.54
C ASP A 137 4.58 2.76 9.45
N VAL A 138 3.52 2.30 8.76
CA VAL A 138 3.63 1.35 7.65
C VAL A 138 2.74 1.75 6.47
N ARG A 139 3.23 1.45 5.27
CA ARG A 139 2.50 1.63 4.01
C ARG A 139 2.67 0.38 3.19
N VAL A 140 1.54 -0.25 2.84
CA VAL A 140 1.50 -1.46 2.01
C VAL A 140 0.65 -1.15 0.78
N PHE A 141 1.26 -1.21 -0.38
CA PHE A 141 0.63 -0.93 -1.66
C PHE A 141 0.60 -2.19 -2.50
N SER A 142 -0.56 -2.56 -3.01
CA SER A 142 -0.75 -3.76 -3.82
C SER A 142 0.20 -3.81 -5.01
N VAL A 143 0.41 -2.68 -5.69
CA VAL A 143 1.32 -2.55 -6.85
C VAL A 143 2.78 -2.88 -6.52
N GLN A 144 3.20 -2.75 -5.26
CA GLN A 144 4.55 -3.07 -4.79
C GLN A 144 4.65 -4.49 -4.24
N VAL A 145 3.55 -5.02 -3.67
CA VAL A 145 3.49 -6.39 -3.13
C VAL A 145 3.25 -7.41 -4.24
N GLY A 146 2.65 -7.00 -5.35
CA GLY A 146 2.29 -7.89 -6.45
C GLY A 146 0.99 -8.67 -6.21
N ARG A 147 0.21 -8.27 -5.22
CA ARG A 147 -1.06 -8.89 -4.81
C ARG A 147 -2.06 -7.80 -4.45
N CYS A 148 -3.36 -8.07 -4.60
CA CYS A 148 -4.45 -7.20 -4.18
C CYS A 148 -5.25 -7.85 -3.05
N LYS A 149 -5.95 -7.05 -2.25
CA LYS A 149 -6.94 -7.53 -1.29
C LYS A 149 -7.97 -8.42 -2.03
N PRO A 150 -8.45 -9.48 -1.44
CA PRO A 150 -8.29 -9.94 -0.06
C PRO A 150 -7.10 -10.91 0.17
N ASP A 151 -6.03 -10.85 -0.64
CA ASP A 151 -4.85 -11.72 -0.46
C ASP A 151 -4.18 -11.43 0.90
N LEU A 152 -3.92 -12.48 1.66
CA LEU A 152 -3.35 -12.39 3.00
C LEU A 152 -1.96 -11.76 3.03
N ALA A 153 -1.22 -11.79 1.92
CA ALA A 153 0.13 -11.24 1.82
C ALA A 153 0.20 -9.75 2.16
N LEU A 154 -0.86 -8.96 1.84
CA LEU A 154 -0.87 -7.53 2.18
C LEU A 154 -0.98 -7.29 3.69
N TYR A 155 -1.87 -8.01 4.36
CA TYR A 155 -2.09 -7.90 5.80
C TYR A 155 -0.87 -8.42 6.57
N GLN A 156 -0.31 -9.56 6.16
CA GLN A 156 0.90 -10.14 6.72
C GLN A 156 2.11 -9.20 6.53
N ALA A 157 2.23 -8.55 5.38
CA ALA A 157 3.28 -7.56 5.14
C ALA A 157 3.16 -6.35 6.09
N ALA A 158 1.94 -5.88 6.37
CA ALA A 158 1.71 -4.80 7.31
C ALA A 158 2.09 -5.22 8.74
N CYS A 159 1.58 -6.35 9.20
CA CYS A 159 1.89 -6.91 10.52
C CYS A 159 3.38 -7.14 10.72
N GLY A 160 4.04 -7.77 9.74
CA GLY A 160 5.48 -8.08 9.79
C GLY A 160 6.34 -6.81 9.86
N ARG A 161 6.01 -5.78 9.07
CA ARG A 161 6.74 -4.48 9.10
C ARG A 161 6.52 -3.72 10.40
N LEU A 162 5.35 -3.86 11.03
CA LEU A 162 5.05 -3.25 12.33
C LEU A 162 5.57 -4.08 13.50
N GLY A 163 5.84 -5.37 13.32
CA GLY A 163 6.19 -6.29 14.41
C GLY A 163 5.03 -6.52 15.37
N VAL A 164 3.78 -6.62 14.87
CA VAL A 164 2.57 -6.84 15.66
C VAL A 164 1.85 -8.10 15.17
N ALA A 165 1.14 -8.78 16.07
CA ALA A 165 0.29 -9.89 15.68
C ALA A 165 -0.99 -9.38 15.01
N ALA A 166 -1.54 -10.13 14.04
CA ALA A 166 -2.77 -9.74 13.37
C ALA A 166 -3.95 -9.60 14.36
N ALA A 167 -4.01 -10.46 15.39
CA ALA A 167 -5.04 -10.42 16.42
C ALA A 167 -5.03 -9.11 17.24
N ASP A 168 -3.90 -8.39 17.26
CA ASP A 168 -3.73 -7.11 17.94
C ASP A 168 -3.95 -5.91 16.98
N CYS A 169 -4.42 -6.16 15.77
CA CYS A 169 -4.69 -5.14 14.76
C CYS A 169 -6.20 -4.91 14.57
N LEU A 170 -6.58 -3.65 14.55
CA LEU A 170 -7.86 -3.19 14.03
C LEU A 170 -7.68 -2.79 12.56
N TYR A 171 -8.50 -3.31 11.67
CA TYR A 171 -8.55 -2.92 10.27
C TYR A 171 -9.80 -2.08 10.00
N VAL A 172 -9.64 -0.93 9.35
CA VAL A 172 -10.73 -0.01 9.00
C VAL A 172 -10.74 0.18 7.48
N GLY A 173 -11.87 -0.10 6.85
CA GLY A 173 -12.04 0.07 5.40
C GLY A 173 -13.48 0.33 4.98
N ASP A 174 -13.69 0.79 3.75
CA ASP A 174 -15.04 1.04 3.20
C ASP A 174 -15.72 -0.25 2.71
N GLY A 175 -14.98 -1.33 2.57
CA GLY A 175 -15.44 -2.64 2.11
C GLY A 175 -15.20 -2.90 0.62
N GLY A 176 -14.37 -2.11 -0.05
CA GLY A 176 -13.88 -2.42 -1.40
C GLY A 176 -12.92 -3.60 -1.39
N SER A 177 -12.74 -4.26 -2.56
CA SER A 177 -11.78 -5.36 -2.75
C SER A 177 -11.93 -6.53 -1.77
N GLN A 178 -13.12 -6.74 -1.19
CA GLN A 178 -13.36 -7.74 -0.12
C GLN A 178 -12.38 -7.62 1.06
N GLU A 179 -11.96 -6.42 1.35
CA GLU A 179 -10.88 -6.14 2.29
C GLU A 179 -11.20 -6.50 3.74
N LEU A 180 -12.46 -6.31 4.15
CA LEU A 180 -12.89 -6.61 5.52
C LEU A 180 -12.87 -8.12 5.78
N THR A 181 -13.41 -8.90 4.85
CA THR A 181 -13.30 -10.37 4.87
C THR A 181 -11.83 -10.81 4.82
N GLY A 182 -11.00 -10.14 4.03
CA GLY A 182 -9.56 -10.40 3.96
C GLY A 182 -8.85 -10.14 5.28
N ALA A 183 -9.16 -9.04 5.96
CA ALA A 183 -8.61 -8.69 7.26
C ALA A 183 -9.02 -9.71 8.35
N GLU A 184 -10.29 -10.11 8.40
CA GLU A 184 -10.75 -11.14 9.32
C GLU A 184 -10.06 -12.49 9.07
N ARG A 185 -9.90 -12.89 7.82
CA ARG A 185 -9.15 -14.10 7.45
C ARG A 185 -7.68 -14.03 7.83
N ALA A 186 -7.10 -12.83 7.88
CA ALA A 186 -5.74 -12.61 8.39
C ALA A 186 -5.67 -12.66 9.93
N GLY A 187 -6.82 -12.72 10.63
CA GLY A 187 -6.90 -12.73 12.08
C GLY A 187 -7.05 -11.36 12.74
N MET A 188 -7.33 -10.31 11.95
CA MET A 188 -7.56 -8.95 12.46
C MET A 188 -9.03 -8.77 12.88
N THR A 189 -9.28 -7.81 13.75
CA THR A 189 -10.63 -7.25 13.90
C THR A 189 -10.88 -6.28 12.76
N ALA A 190 -11.99 -6.44 12.02
CA ALA A 190 -12.35 -5.55 10.92
C ALA A 190 -13.59 -4.71 11.25
N VAL A 191 -13.60 -3.46 10.79
CA VAL A 191 -14.77 -2.57 10.87
C VAL A 191 -14.95 -1.84 9.56
N ARG A 192 -16.21 -1.68 9.12
CA ARG A 192 -16.56 -0.93 7.92
C ARG A 192 -16.73 0.55 8.24
N LEU A 193 -16.10 1.41 7.46
CA LEU A 193 -16.45 2.82 7.38
C LEU A 193 -17.56 3.00 6.34
N ALA A 194 -18.73 3.46 6.75
CA ALA A 194 -19.87 3.76 5.89
C ALA A 194 -20.26 5.25 6.03
N ALA A 195 -19.32 6.13 5.66
CA ALA A 195 -19.53 7.56 5.69
C ALA A 195 -20.57 7.98 4.64
N PRO A 196 -21.33 9.07 4.87
CA PRO A 196 -22.45 9.46 3.99
C PRO A 196 -22.05 9.74 2.54
N ASP A 197 -20.83 10.22 2.30
CA ASP A 197 -20.31 10.53 0.97
C ASP A 197 -19.96 9.27 0.15
N LEU A 198 -19.91 8.09 0.77
CA LEU A 198 -19.54 6.85 0.08
C LEU A 198 -20.68 6.25 -0.76
N ALA A 199 -21.88 6.83 -0.74
CA ALA A 199 -22.98 6.35 -1.57
C ALA A 199 -22.67 6.37 -3.08
N GLU A 200 -21.81 7.30 -3.52
CA GLU A 200 -21.38 7.45 -4.90
C GLU A 200 -19.90 7.07 -5.10
N HIS A 201 -19.27 6.43 -4.10
CA HIS A 201 -17.89 6.03 -4.20
C HIS A 201 -17.71 4.91 -5.22
N MET A 202 -16.66 5.03 -6.03
CA MET A 202 -16.25 3.99 -6.99
C MET A 202 -15.61 2.81 -6.26
N VAL A 203 -16.39 1.76 -6.03
CA VAL A 203 -15.96 0.54 -5.33
C VAL A 203 -15.79 -0.60 -6.32
N PHE A 204 -14.64 -1.25 -6.27
CA PHE A 204 -14.38 -2.48 -6.99
C PHE A 204 -14.57 -3.68 -6.06
N ASN A 205 -15.28 -4.74 -6.51
CA ASN A 205 -15.46 -6.00 -5.81
C ASN A 205 -15.87 -5.82 -4.33
N ALA A 206 -16.99 -5.12 -4.12
CA ALA A 206 -17.50 -4.78 -2.79
C ALA A 206 -17.73 -6.02 -1.90
N ASP A 207 -17.43 -5.89 -0.60
CA ASP A 207 -17.65 -6.90 0.43
C ASP A 207 -19.13 -6.90 0.89
N ALA A 208 -20.03 -7.22 -0.04
CA ALA A 208 -21.47 -7.12 0.15
C ALA A 208 -22.02 -8.11 1.20
N ALA A 209 -21.33 -9.23 1.40
CA ALA A 209 -21.74 -10.28 2.35
C ALA A 209 -21.26 -10.00 3.79
N TRP A 210 -20.32 -9.08 3.99
CA TRP A 210 -19.77 -8.80 5.31
C TRP A 210 -20.82 -8.18 6.25
N ARG A 211 -20.83 -8.58 7.54
CA ARG A 211 -21.87 -8.23 8.53
C ARG A 211 -21.29 -7.75 9.87
N GLY A 212 -20.01 -7.38 9.90
CA GLY A 212 -19.37 -6.88 11.11
C GLY A 212 -19.79 -5.45 11.50
N PRO A 213 -19.07 -4.82 12.46
CA PRO A 213 -19.36 -3.50 12.97
C PRO A 213 -19.20 -2.42 11.90
N VAL A 214 -20.04 -1.38 11.97
CA VAL A 214 -20.05 -0.25 11.03
C VAL A 214 -19.84 1.05 11.78
N LEU A 215 -18.91 1.89 11.30
CA LEU A 215 -18.68 3.25 11.75
C LEU A 215 -19.19 4.26 10.68
N ARG A 216 -19.55 5.44 11.11
CA ARG A 216 -20.05 6.51 10.22
C ARG A 216 -19.02 7.61 9.97
N SER A 217 -17.99 7.71 10.86
CA SER A 217 -16.87 8.65 10.74
C SER A 217 -15.59 8.02 11.24
N LEU A 218 -14.44 8.62 10.88
CA LEU A 218 -13.14 8.17 11.39
C LEU A 218 -12.97 8.48 12.88
N ASP A 219 -13.65 9.47 13.42
CA ASP A 219 -13.58 9.80 14.86
C ASP A 219 -14.07 8.64 15.73
N GLU A 220 -15.07 7.87 15.25
CA GLU A 220 -15.57 6.69 15.97
C GLU A 220 -14.54 5.57 16.13
N VAL A 221 -13.47 5.57 15.30
CA VAL A 221 -12.34 4.64 15.45
C VAL A 221 -11.63 4.88 16.77
N VAL A 222 -11.45 6.14 17.16
CA VAL A 222 -10.81 6.52 18.44
C VAL A 222 -11.67 6.04 19.61
N ASP A 223 -12.98 6.25 19.55
CA ASP A 223 -13.92 5.79 20.56
C ASP A 223 -13.96 4.27 20.67
N LEU A 224 -13.84 3.56 19.54
CA LEU A 224 -13.79 2.10 19.51
C LEU A 224 -12.55 1.57 20.22
N VAL A 225 -11.39 2.19 19.96
CA VAL A 225 -10.13 1.83 20.61
C VAL A 225 -10.17 2.12 22.11
N ASP A 226 -10.71 3.27 22.54
CA ASP A 226 -10.81 3.66 23.95
C ASP A 226 -11.72 2.74 24.77
N ARG A 227 -12.75 2.16 24.14
CA ARG A 227 -13.64 1.14 24.75
C ARG A 227 -12.99 -0.22 24.88
N SER A 228 -11.87 -0.46 24.20
CA SER A 228 -11.09 -1.70 24.27
C SER A 228 -9.96 -1.48 25.29
N PRO A 229 -9.89 -2.23 26.42
CA PRO A 229 -8.88 -1.97 27.46
C PRO A 229 -7.46 -2.11 26.89
N THR A 230 -6.62 -1.09 27.13
CA THR A 230 -5.20 -1.09 26.74
C THR A 230 -4.45 -2.23 27.45
N PRO A 231 -3.56 -3.03 26.79
CA PRO A 231 -2.67 -3.91 27.53
C PRO A 231 -1.81 -3.09 28.47
N ALA A 232 -1.65 -3.57 29.68
CA ALA A 232 -0.54 -3.10 30.52
C ALA A 232 0.74 -3.29 29.72
N ALA A 233 1.56 -2.22 29.58
CA ALA A 233 2.87 -2.32 28.93
C ALA A 233 3.61 -3.53 29.52
N PRO A 234 4.25 -4.40 28.70
CA PRO A 234 5.01 -5.51 29.23
C PRO A 234 6.03 -4.93 30.22
N ALA A 235 6.02 -5.48 31.44
CA ALA A 235 7.02 -5.10 32.44
C ALA A 235 8.41 -5.24 31.81
N PRO A 236 9.32 -4.29 32.02
CA PRO A 236 10.65 -4.39 31.46
C PRO A 236 11.25 -5.73 31.90
N THR A 237 11.48 -6.61 30.94
CA THR A 237 12.19 -7.87 31.16
C THR A 237 13.55 -7.47 31.72
N ALA A 238 13.81 -7.86 32.97
CA ALA A 238 15.11 -7.65 33.57
C ALA A 238 16.16 -8.24 32.64
N ALA A 239 17.02 -7.36 32.10
CA ALA A 239 18.12 -7.75 31.26
C ALA A 239 19.00 -8.72 32.06
N SER A 240 18.97 -9.99 31.72
CA SER A 240 19.94 -10.95 32.19
C SER A 240 21.31 -10.50 31.70
N VAL A 241 22.16 -10.09 32.63
CA VAL A 241 23.56 -9.76 32.40
C VAL A 241 24.21 -11.01 31.78
N PRO A 242 24.77 -10.96 30.55
CA PRO A 242 25.51 -12.09 30.04
C PRO A 242 26.81 -12.24 30.83
N ALA A 243 27.04 -13.44 31.38
CA ALA A 243 28.28 -13.81 32.01
C ALA A 243 29.43 -13.63 30.98
N ALA A 244 30.52 -13.02 31.44
CA ALA A 244 31.72 -12.74 30.68
C ALA A 244 32.26 -14.04 30.04
N ALA A 245 32.19 -14.16 28.72
CA ALA A 245 32.88 -15.22 27.99
C ALA A 245 34.37 -14.88 27.85
N SER A 246 35.20 -15.75 28.35
CA SER A 246 36.68 -15.74 28.24
C SER A 246 37.10 -15.75 26.76
N VAL A 247 38.05 -14.87 26.44
CA VAL A 247 38.67 -14.71 25.14
C VAL A 247 39.62 -15.90 24.89
N PRO A 248 39.49 -16.67 23.78
CA PRO A 248 40.54 -17.60 23.38
C PRO A 248 41.63 -16.88 22.54
N ALA A 249 42.87 -17.29 22.77
CA ALA A 249 44.08 -16.73 22.18
C ALA A 249 44.13 -16.89 20.62
N ALA A 250 44.83 -15.94 20.01
CA ALA A 250 45.04 -15.81 18.56
C ALA A 250 45.65 -17.05 17.93
N ALA A 251 45.05 -17.54 16.83
CA ALA A 251 45.65 -18.48 15.91
C ALA A 251 46.23 -17.72 14.70
N SER A 252 47.47 -18.05 14.38
CA SER A 252 48.32 -17.50 13.32
C SER A 252 47.77 -17.67 11.89
N VAL A 253 47.93 -16.62 11.08
CA VAL A 253 47.57 -16.53 9.65
C VAL A 253 48.64 -17.30 8.82
N PRO A 254 48.30 -18.20 7.89
CA PRO A 254 49.23 -18.69 6.88
C PRO A 254 49.26 -17.76 5.64
N ALA A 255 50.45 -17.67 5.04
CA ALA A 255 50.85 -16.81 3.94
C ALA A 255 50.13 -17.12 2.61
N ALA A 256 50.00 -16.06 1.79
CA ALA A 256 49.39 -16.04 0.48
C ALA A 256 50.08 -16.96 -0.54
N ALA A 257 49.27 -17.69 -1.31
CA ALA A 257 49.72 -18.41 -2.52
C ALA A 257 49.45 -17.52 -3.76
N SER A 258 50.49 -17.47 -4.60
CA SER A 258 50.62 -16.70 -5.83
C SER A 258 49.65 -17.13 -6.95
N VAL A 259 49.12 -16.14 -7.68
CA VAL A 259 48.30 -16.25 -8.88
C VAL A 259 49.20 -16.56 -10.10
N PRO A 260 48.89 -17.51 -10.99
CA PRO A 260 49.57 -17.64 -12.29
C PRO A 260 48.90 -16.77 -13.36
N ALA A 261 49.78 -16.29 -14.27
CA ALA A 261 49.48 -15.33 -15.34
C ALA A 261 48.58 -15.89 -16.45
N ALA A 262 47.87 -14.99 -17.09
CA ALA A 262 46.96 -15.18 -18.22
C ALA A 262 47.73 -15.70 -19.48
N ALA A 263 47.14 -16.67 -20.17
CA ALA A 263 47.52 -17.11 -21.48
C ALA A 263 46.72 -16.37 -22.56
N SER A 264 47.41 -15.83 -23.54
CA SER A 264 46.97 -15.12 -24.73
C SER A 264 46.18 -15.99 -25.70
N VAL A 265 45.13 -15.38 -26.28
CA VAL A 265 44.31 -15.92 -27.39
C VAL A 265 44.97 -15.49 -28.71
N PRO A 266 45.12 -16.36 -29.72
CA PRO A 266 45.48 -15.95 -31.07
C PRO A 266 44.25 -15.64 -31.92
N ALA A 267 44.38 -14.59 -32.75
CA ALA A 267 43.45 -14.25 -33.80
C ALA A 267 43.65 -15.13 -35.04
N GLY A 268 42.59 -15.47 -35.74
CA GLY A 268 42.57 -16.11 -37.03
C GLY A 268 41.17 -16.25 -37.58
N CYS A 269 40.80 -15.42 -38.43
CA CYS A 269 40.70 -15.46 -39.91
C CYS A 269 39.52 -16.26 -40.49
N LEU A 270 38.58 -15.48 -41.03
CA LEU A 270 37.93 -15.60 -42.35
C LEU A 270 37.46 -16.99 -42.85
N SER A 271 36.19 -17.14 -43.02
CA SER A 271 35.49 -17.34 -44.32
C SER A 271 34.00 -17.13 -44.10
#